data_bd0be5d3877949cbc8a542d57c033a50
#
_entry.id   bd0be5d3877949cbc8a542d57c033a50
#
_cell.length_a   1.000
_cell.length_b   1.000
_cell.length_c   1.000
_cell.angle_alpha   90.00
_cell.angle_beta   90.00
_cell.angle_gamma   90.00
#
_symmetry.space_group_name_H-M   'P 1'
#
loop_
_entity.id
_entity.type
_entity.pdbx_description
1 polymer ?
#
loop_
_entity_poly.entity_id
_entity_poly.type
_entity_poly.pdbx_seq_one_letter_code
_entity_poly.pdbx_strand_id
1 'polypeptide(L)'
;MKLYIIGNGFDLYHHLPSTYYDFRDFVKEKDPFVFGIIEKYFDYTGAFWHAFEENLSELDEFQLIRDILRSLGGDGWDEDALESYDPIFEYYTIGVFCQLKNYMIDWVRNLNLLPLSRKYPGIYPDSLFISFNYTNTLERHFHIDPNHINYIHGNAQKEACDLIVGHDMDNSNIF
;
A
#
# COMPACT_ATOMS: atom_id res chain seq x y z
N MET A 1 6.71 -28.40 18.01
CA MET A 1 6.90 -27.15 17.25
C MET A 1 5.86 -27.14 16.15
N LYS A 2 5.13 -26.05 15.97
CA LYS A 2 4.14 -25.83 14.89
C LYS A 2 4.65 -24.76 13.95
N LEU A 3 4.15 -24.74 12.72
CA LEU A 3 4.32 -23.65 11.78
C LEU A 3 2.95 -23.00 11.54
N TYR A 4 2.86 -21.70 11.69
CA TYR A 4 1.69 -20.91 11.37
C TYR A 4 1.96 -20.07 10.13
N ILE A 5 0.98 -20.03 9.23
CA ILE A 5 0.96 -19.12 8.08
C ILE A 5 -0.14 -18.12 8.36
N ILE A 6 0.22 -16.84 8.44
CA ILE A 6 -0.63 -15.75 8.87
C ILE A 6 -0.82 -14.78 7.70
N GLY A 7 -2.06 -14.45 7.41
CA GLY A 7 -2.45 -13.41 6.44
C GLY A 7 -3.46 -12.45 7.04
N ASN A 8 -3.95 -11.49 6.26
CA ASN A 8 -4.81 -10.39 6.72
C ASN A 8 -6.07 -10.86 7.47
N GLY A 9 -6.60 -12.06 7.16
CA GLY A 9 -7.69 -12.66 7.90
C GLY A 9 -7.42 -12.82 9.40
N PHE A 10 -6.16 -12.91 9.80
CA PHE A 10 -5.77 -12.94 11.21
C PHE A 10 -6.05 -11.59 11.90
N ASP A 11 -5.66 -10.49 11.30
CA ASP A 11 -5.91 -9.14 11.82
C ASP A 11 -7.42 -8.83 11.84
N LEU A 12 -8.13 -9.18 10.79
CA LEU A 12 -9.59 -9.03 10.71
C LEU A 12 -10.32 -9.84 11.76
N TYR A 13 -9.85 -11.09 12.06
CA TYR A 13 -10.40 -11.90 13.14
C TYR A 13 -10.29 -11.18 14.50
N HIS A 14 -9.23 -10.41 14.69
CA HIS A 14 -8.99 -9.63 15.90
C HIS A 14 -9.66 -8.25 15.88
N HIS A 15 -10.48 -7.97 14.86
CA HIS A 15 -11.20 -6.73 14.61
C HIS A 15 -10.29 -5.52 14.40
N LEU A 16 -9.10 -5.74 13.85
CA LEU A 16 -8.30 -4.64 13.32
C LEU A 16 -8.89 -4.21 11.97
N PRO A 17 -9.05 -2.91 11.73
CA PRO A 17 -9.52 -2.38 10.44
C PRO A 17 -8.37 -2.40 9.43
N SER A 18 -8.08 -3.60 8.90
CA SER A 18 -6.91 -3.88 8.07
C SER A 18 -7.26 -4.27 6.63
N THR A 19 -8.44 -3.87 6.15
CA THR A 19 -8.81 -4.01 4.75
C THR A 19 -8.21 -2.87 3.91
N TYR A 20 -8.06 -3.06 2.59
CA TYR A 20 -7.67 -1.96 1.70
C TYR A 20 -8.72 -0.86 1.61
N TYR A 21 -9.97 -1.13 1.93
CA TYR A 21 -10.99 -0.08 2.08
C TYR A 21 -10.76 0.79 3.34
N ASP A 22 -10.28 0.19 4.44
CA ASP A 22 -9.87 0.96 5.61
C ASP A 22 -8.65 1.83 5.29
N PHE A 23 -7.70 1.31 4.50
CA PHE A 23 -6.57 2.09 4.00
C PHE A 23 -7.00 3.22 3.06
N ARG A 24 -7.95 2.96 2.15
CA ARG A 24 -8.58 3.97 1.30
C ARG A 24 -9.12 5.14 2.11
N ASP A 25 -9.90 4.83 3.14
CA ASP A 25 -10.51 5.85 3.99
C ASP A 25 -9.44 6.64 4.76
N PHE A 26 -8.38 5.97 5.19
CA PHE A 26 -7.21 6.63 5.80
C PHE A 26 -6.52 7.60 4.82
N VAL A 27 -6.28 7.20 3.57
CA VAL A 27 -5.67 8.07 2.55
C VAL A 27 -6.58 9.25 2.25
N LYS A 28 -7.89 9.02 2.12
CA LYS A 28 -8.89 10.06 1.87
C LYS A 28 -8.90 11.14 2.96
N GLU A 29 -8.80 10.73 4.22
CA GLU A 29 -8.76 11.65 5.36
C GLU A 29 -7.41 12.39 5.43
N LYS A 30 -6.31 11.68 5.22
CA LYS A 30 -4.95 12.20 5.36
C LYS A 30 -4.55 13.13 4.24
N ASP A 31 -4.86 12.77 2.99
CA ASP A 31 -4.52 13.54 1.80
C ASP A 31 -5.60 13.43 0.71
N PRO A 32 -6.62 14.30 0.77
CA PRO A 32 -7.69 14.34 -0.23
C PRO A 32 -7.19 14.59 -1.66
N PHE A 33 -6.02 15.23 -1.84
CA PHE A 33 -5.46 15.51 -3.16
C PHE A 33 -4.89 14.24 -3.80
N VAL A 34 -4.02 13.51 -3.08
CA VAL A 34 -3.50 12.21 -3.54
C VAL A 34 -4.66 11.23 -3.74
N PHE A 35 -5.62 11.20 -2.82
CA PHE A 35 -6.82 10.38 -2.97
C PHE A 35 -7.57 10.68 -4.28
N GLY A 36 -7.77 11.98 -4.61
CA GLY A 36 -8.43 12.39 -5.84
C GLY A 36 -7.68 11.97 -7.11
N ILE A 37 -6.35 11.97 -7.08
CA ILE A 37 -5.52 11.47 -8.18
C ILE A 37 -5.75 9.97 -8.38
N ILE A 38 -5.74 9.20 -7.29
CA ILE A 38 -5.95 7.75 -7.36
C ILE A 38 -7.33 7.42 -7.92
N GLU A 39 -8.39 8.01 -7.37
CA GLU A 39 -9.77 7.76 -7.83
C GLU A 39 -9.96 8.15 -9.31
N LYS A 40 -9.20 9.13 -9.80
CA LYS A 40 -9.34 9.61 -11.17
C LYS A 40 -8.56 8.81 -12.21
N TYR A 41 -7.34 8.39 -11.89
CA TYR A 41 -6.41 7.83 -12.86
C TYR A 41 -6.09 6.35 -12.67
N PHE A 42 -6.35 5.81 -11.49
CA PHE A 42 -6.08 4.41 -11.16
C PHE A 42 -7.37 3.62 -10.95
N ASP A 43 -8.44 4.23 -10.46
CA ASP A 43 -9.68 3.55 -10.11
C ASP A 43 -10.81 3.77 -11.16
N TYR A 44 -10.45 3.75 -12.44
CA TYR A 44 -11.43 3.94 -13.52
C TYR A 44 -12.50 2.83 -13.57
N THR A 45 -12.24 1.66 -12.98
CA THR A 45 -13.21 0.54 -12.89
C THR A 45 -13.97 0.50 -11.57
N GLY A 46 -13.60 1.30 -10.57
CA GLY A 46 -14.11 1.23 -9.20
C GLY A 46 -13.60 0.03 -8.41
N ALA A 47 -12.56 -0.65 -8.91
CA ALA A 47 -12.03 -1.88 -8.33
C ALA A 47 -10.63 -1.72 -7.69
N PHE A 48 -9.99 -0.55 -7.84
CA PHE A 48 -8.60 -0.32 -7.41
C PHE A 48 -8.35 -0.77 -5.97
N TRP A 49 -9.18 -0.34 -5.05
CA TRP A 49 -9.02 -0.65 -3.64
C TRP A 49 -9.42 -2.09 -3.27
N HIS A 50 -10.13 -2.79 -4.15
CA HIS A 50 -10.47 -4.20 -3.90
C HIS A 50 -9.23 -5.11 -4.05
N ALA A 51 -8.40 -4.82 -5.04
CA ALA A 51 -7.17 -5.55 -5.36
C ALA A 51 -6.00 -4.55 -5.44
N PHE A 52 -5.80 -3.78 -4.36
CA PHE A 52 -4.89 -2.63 -4.31
C PHE A 52 -3.49 -2.96 -4.82
N GLU A 53 -2.89 -4.05 -4.34
CA GLU A 53 -1.52 -4.42 -4.72
C GLU A 53 -1.42 -4.83 -6.20
N GLU A 54 -2.44 -5.49 -6.74
CA GLU A 54 -2.49 -5.92 -8.14
C GLU A 54 -2.72 -4.72 -9.07
N ASN A 55 -3.59 -3.79 -8.64
CA ASN A 55 -4.00 -2.63 -9.44
C ASN A 55 -3.01 -1.46 -9.38
N LEU A 56 -1.98 -1.52 -8.52
CA LEU A 56 -0.94 -0.48 -8.46
C LEU A 56 -0.21 -0.28 -9.81
N SER A 57 -0.21 -1.29 -10.69
CA SER A 57 0.40 -1.20 -12.02
C SER A 57 -0.57 -0.71 -13.11
N GLU A 58 -1.85 -0.51 -12.78
CA GLU A 58 -2.88 -0.13 -13.75
C GLU A 58 -3.14 1.39 -13.72
N LEU A 59 -2.23 2.18 -14.28
CA LEU A 59 -2.41 3.61 -14.45
C LEU A 59 -3.04 3.92 -15.81
N ASP A 60 -4.07 4.77 -15.84
CA ASP A 60 -4.55 5.40 -17.10
C ASP A 60 -3.64 6.56 -17.51
N GLU A 61 -2.49 6.20 -18.09
CA GLU A 61 -1.49 7.16 -18.56
C GLU A 61 -2.05 8.15 -19.57
N PHE A 62 -2.93 7.70 -20.47
CA PHE A 62 -3.51 8.55 -21.50
C PHE A 62 -4.42 9.63 -20.90
N GLN A 63 -5.23 9.27 -19.90
CA GLN A 63 -6.08 10.24 -19.21
C GLN A 63 -5.24 11.25 -18.44
N LEU A 64 -4.21 10.79 -17.74
CA LEU A 64 -3.29 11.63 -16.98
C LEU A 64 -2.57 12.63 -17.89
N ILE A 65 -1.94 12.16 -18.98
CA ILE A 65 -1.25 13.02 -19.96
C ILE A 65 -2.22 14.04 -20.55
N ARG A 66 -3.40 13.63 -20.96
CA ARG A 66 -4.42 14.50 -21.53
C ARG A 66 -4.80 15.65 -20.59
N ASP A 67 -4.97 15.34 -19.31
CA ASP A 67 -5.38 16.34 -18.33
C ASP A 67 -4.23 17.30 -17.98
N ILE A 68 -2.98 16.82 -17.97
CA ILE A 68 -1.80 17.67 -17.83
C ILE A 68 -1.72 18.63 -19.01
N LEU A 69 -1.81 18.14 -20.25
CA LEU A 69 -1.77 18.95 -21.45
C LEU A 69 -2.86 20.03 -21.44
N ARG A 70 -4.09 19.70 -21.09
CA ARG A 70 -5.19 20.65 -20.96
C ARG A 70 -4.92 21.72 -19.91
N SER A 71 -4.34 21.36 -18.76
CA SER A 71 -4.03 22.31 -17.69
C SER A 71 -2.98 23.34 -18.08
N LEU A 72 -2.13 23.00 -19.05
CA LEU A 72 -1.06 23.87 -19.58
C LEU A 72 -1.50 24.67 -20.82
N GLY A 73 -2.78 24.60 -21.20
CA GLY A 73 -3.36 25.39 -22.30
C GLY A 73 -3.09 24.82 -23.69
N GLY A 74 -2.68 23.55 -23.80
CA GLY A 74 -2.45 22.89 -25.07
C GLY A 74 -3.74 22.30 -25.65
N ASP A 75 -4.09 22.66 -26.87
CA ASP A 75 -5.23 22.11 -27.62
C ASP A 75 -4.85 20.92 -28.53
N GLY A 76 -3.63 20.41 -28.47
CA GLY A 76 -3.16 19.35 -29.37
C GLY A 76 -1.95 18.57 -28.88
N TRP A 77 -1.75 17.41 -29.49
CA TRP A 77 -0.56 16.58 -29.31
C TRP A 77 0.62 17.28 -30.00
N ASP A 78 1.52 17.83 -29.22
CA ASP A 78 2.80 18.34 -29.68
C ASP A 78 3.89 17.42 -29.09
N GLU A 79 4.63 16.70 -29.98
CA GLU A 79 5.69 15.78 -29.55
C GLU A 79 6.81 16.52 -28.80
N ASP A 80 7.11 17.76 -29.19
CA ASP A 80 8.12 18.60 -28.52
C ASP A 80 7.64 19.05 -27.12
N ALA A 81 6.33 19.12 -26.93
CA ALA A 81 5.73 19.38 -25.62
C ALA A 81 5.85 18.18 -24.68
N LEU A 82 5.76 16.95 -25.16
CA LEU A 82 5.88 15.73 -24.36
C LEU A 82 7.23 15.66 -23.61
N GLU A 83 8.34 16.00 -24.25
CA GLU A 83 9.66 16.03 -23.59
C GLU A 83 9.73 17.02 -22.42
N SER A 84 8.93 18.09 -22.44
CA SER A 84 8.86 19.08 -21.34
C SER A 84 7.96 18.65 -20.18
N TYR A 85 7.16 17.59 -20.35
CA TYR A 85 6.20 17.10 -19.33
C TYR A 85 6.74 15.96 -18.45
N ASP A 86 7.89 15.37 -18.80
CA ASP A 86 8.51 14.28 -18.04
C ASP A 86 8.57 14.55 -16.51
N PRO A 87 9.00 15.73 -16.02
CA PRO A 87 9.04 15.98 -14.59
C PRO A 87 7.66 16.06 -13.92
N ILE A 88 6.65 16.51 -14.68
CA ILE A 88 5.26 16.60 -14.18
C ILE A 88 4.63 15.20 -14.14
N PHE A 89 4.85 14.43 -15.19
CA PHE A 89 4.40 13.04 -15.26
C PHE A 89 5.04 12.21 -14.14
N GLU A 90 6.37 12.34 -13.94
CA GLU A 90 7.10 11.68 -12.87
C GLU A 90 6.54 12.05 -11.48
N TYR A 91 6.19 13.33 -11.26
CA TYR A 91 5.58 13.77 -10.01
C TYR A 91 4.23 13.09 -9.76
N TYR A 92 3.34 13.02 -10.77
CA TYR A 92 2.02 12.43 -10.62
C TYR A 92 2.04 10.90 -10.55
N THR A 93 3.05 10.24 -11.11
CA THR A 93 3.20 8.78 -11.09
C THR A 93 4.07 8.33 -9.91
N ILE A 94 5.38 8.52 -10.03
CA ILE A 94 6.35 8.07 -9.01
C ILE A 94 6.11 8.76 -7.67
N GLY A 95 5.81 10.07 -7.69
CA GLY A 95 5.53 10.84 -6.47
C GLY A 95 4.31 10.32 -5.71
N VAL A 96 3.22 10.01 -6.41
CA VAL A 96 2.00 9.44 -5.81
C VAL A 96 2.26 8.05 -5.24
N PHE A 97 3.00 7.18 -5.96
CA PHE A 97 3.36 5.85 -5.46
C PHE A 97 4.25 5.91 -4.21
N CYS A 98 5.28 6.76 -4.22
CA CYS A 98 6.12 6.97 -3.04
C CYS A 98 5.29 7.47 -1.86
N GLN A 99 4.33 8.36 -2.11
CA GLN A 99 3.46 8.89 -1.08
C GLN A 99 2.49 7.83 -0.55
N LEU A 100 1.91 6.99 -1.43
CA LEU A 100 1.07 5.86 -1.02
C LEU A 100 1.82 4.87 -0.14
N LYS A 101 3.06 4.55 -0.49
CA LYS A 101 3.92 3.69 0.33
C LYS A 101 4.12 4.29 1.74
N ASN A 102 4.40 5.58 1.82
CA ASN A 102 4.53 6.28 3.11
C ASN A 102 3.22 6.24 3.91
N TYR A 103 2.08 6.44 3.24
CA TYR A 103 0.76 6.38 3.89
C TYR A 103 0.43 4.96 4.35
N MET A 104 0.81 3.93 3.60
CA MET A 104 0.67 2.53 4.02
C MET A 104 1.44 2.27 5.31
N ILE A 105 2.69 2.73 5.40
CA ILE A 105 3.52 2.60 6.59
C ILE A 105 2.88 3.30 7.79
N ASP A 106 2.43 4.54 7.61
CA ASP A 106 1.79 5.32 8.67
C ASP A 106 0.49 4.66 9.13
N TRP A 107 -0.33 4.17 8.19
CA TRP A 107 -1.57 3.48 8.50
C TRP A 107 -1.33 2.20 9.29
N VAL A 108 -0.40 1.35 8.85
CA VAL A 108 -0.05 0.11 9.55
C VAL A 108 0.51 0.41 10.94
N ARG A 109 1.33 1.46 11.10
CA ARG A 109 1.80 1.91 12.42
C ARG A 109 0.66 2.31 13.33
N ASN A 110 -0.36 2.98 12.79
CA ASN A 110 -1.56 3.32 13.56
C ASN A 110 -2.35 2.06 13.95
N LEU A 111 -2.52 1.09 13.04
CA LEU A 111 -3.15 -0.20 13.37
C LEU A 111 -2.42 -0.91 14.51
N ASN A 112 -1.10 -0.89 14.49
CA ASN A 112 -0.28 -1.49 15.54
C ASN A 112 -0.49 -0.85 16.93
N LEU A 113 -1.03 0.35 17.01
CA LEU A 113 -1.35 1.00 18.30
C LEU A 113 -2.72 0.59 18.85
N LEU A 114 -3.59 0.02 18.04
CA LEU A 114 -4.95 -0.36 18.46
C LEU A 114 -4.93 -1.57 19.40
N PRO A 115 -5.82 -1.62 20.40
CA PRO A 115 -6.01 -2.80 21.21
C PRO A 115 -6.79 -3.86 20.44
N LEU A 116 -6.51 -5.14 20.70
CA LEU A 116 -7.35 -6.22 20.17
C LEU A 116 -8.63 -6.32 20.98
N SER A 117 -9.78 -6.26 20.32
CA SER A 117 -11.10 -6.51 20.95
C SER A 117 -11.40 -7.99 21.14
N ARG A 118 -10.70 -8.86 20.41
CA ARG A 118 -10.78 -10.32 20.47
C ARG A 118 -9.40 -10.92 20.32
N LYS A 119 -9.11 -12.03 21.02
CA LYS A 119 -7.82 -12.71 20.91
C LYS A 119 -8.03 -14.20 20.59
N TYR A 120 -7.36 -14.68 19.54
CA TYR A 120 -7.40 -16.08 19.15
C TYR A 120 -6.60 -16.94 20.16
N PRO A 121 -7.22 -17.95 20.80
CA PRO A 121 -6.56 -18.71 21.86
C PRO A 121 -5.60 -19.79 21.37
N GLY A 122 -5.55 -20.06 20.06
CA GLY A 122 -4.83 -21.20 19.47
C GLY A 122 -3.38 -20.91 19.07
N ILE A 123 -2.83 -19.75 19.44
CA ILE A 123 -1.42 -19.41 19.15
C ILE A 123 -0.51 -20.00 20.24
N TYR A 124 0.50 -20.72 19.80
CA TYR A 124 1.54 -21.30 20.67
C TYR A 124 2.85 -20.53 20.48
N PRO A 125 3.34 -19.81 21.51
CA PRO A 125 4.48 -18.91 21.38
C PRO A 125 5.79 -19.55 20.88
N ASP A 126 6.04 -20.81 21.25
CA ASP A 126 7.25 -21.56 20.85
C ASP A 126 7.17 -22.15 19.43
N SER A 127 6.36 -21.55 18.56
CA SER A 127 6.17 -22.00 17.19
C SER A 127 6.86 -21.06 16.22
N LEU A 128 6.95 -21.47 14.93
CA LEU A 128 7.43 -20.63 13.85
C LEU A 128 6.26 -19.99 13.11
N PHE A 129 6.47 -18.79 12.58
CA PHE A 129 5.44 -18.02 11.88
C PHE A 129 5.98 -17.51 10.55
N ILE A 130 5.17 -17.65 9.49
CA ILE A 130 5.32 -16.93 8.24
C ILE A 130 4.18 -15.93 8.19
N SER A 131 4.49 -14.64 8.14
CA SER A 131 3.50 -13.57 8.12
C SER A 131 3.52 -12.84 6.78
N PHE A 132 2.35 -12.78 6.15
CA PHE A 132 2.06 -11.93 4.99
C PHE A 132 1.45 -10.58 5.41
N ASN A 133 1.28 -10.35 6.73
CA ASN A 133 0.76 -9.09 7.24
C ASN A 133 1.89 -8.08 7.44
N TYR A 134 1.58 -6.82 7.23
CA TYR A 134 2.46 -5.69 7.52
C TYR A 134 2.48 -5.32 9.01
N THR A 135 1.46 -5.77 9.76
CA THR A 135 1.29 -5.47 11.19
C THR A 135 2.18 -6.33 12.06
N ASN A 136 2.54 -5.83 13.24
CA ASN A 136 3.27 -6.59 14.27
C ASN A 136 2.33 -7.22 15.32
N THR A 137 1.12 -7.58 14.94
CA THR A 137 0.10 -8.15 15.82
C THR A 137 0.61 -9.34 16.64
N LEU A 138 1.41 -10.23 16.03
CA LEU A 138 2.01 -11.39 16.71
C LEU A 138 2.95 -11.00 17.84
N GLU A 139 3.85 -10.06 17.60
CA GLU A 139 4.81 -9.58 18.61
C GLU A 139 4.10 -8.83 19.73
N ARG A 140 3.25 -7.86 19.35
CA ARG A 140 2.66 -6.93 20.29
C ARG A 140 1.61 -7.56 21.20
N HIS A 141 0.75 -8.42 20.65
CA HIS A 141 -0.41 -8.92 21.37
C HIS A 141 -0.28 -10.37 21.80
N PHE A 142 0.56 -11.15 21.13
CA PHE A 142 0.81 -12.55 21.46
C PHE A 142 2.19 -12.79 22.06
N HIS A 143 3.04 -11.74 22.10
CA HIS A 143 4.39 -11.79 22.69
C HIS A 143 5.28 -12.85 22.03
N ILE A 144 5.10 -13.03 20.71
CA ILE A 144 5.94 -13.92 19.92
C ILE A 144 7.32 -13.27 19.74
N ASP A 145 8.38 -14.07 19.94
CA ASP A 145 9.75 -13.61 19.67
C ASP A 145 9.88 -13.26 18.19
N PRO A 146 10.35 -12.03 17.83
CA PRO A 146 10.58 -11.64 16.44
C PRO A 146 11.45 -12.60 15.65
N ASN A 147 12.37 -13.31 16.29
CA ASN A 147 13.20 -14.33 15.65
C ASN A 147 12.43 -15.57 15.17
N HIS A 148 11.20 -15.76 15.67
CA HIS A 148 10.32 -16.83 15.24
C HIS A 148 9.37 -16.41 14.12
N ILE A 149 9.42 -15.16 13.66
CA ILE A 149 8.51 -14.60 12.66
C ILE A 149 9.31 -14.23 11.40
N ASN A 150 8.93 -14.82 10.26
CA ASN A 150 9.38 -14.38 8.94
C ASN A 150 8.29 -13.51 8.31
N TYR A 151 8.55 -12.21 8.17
CA TYR A 151 7.68 -11.25 7.48
C TYR A 151 8.01 -11.23 5.99
N ILE A 152 7.12 -11.76 5.15
CA ILE A 152 7.34 -11.88 3.70
C ILE A 152 7.35 -10.51 3.02
N HIS A 153 6.46 -9.61 3.41
CA HIS A 153 6.34 -8.25 2.86
C HIS A 153 7.04 -7.18 3.69
N GLY A 154 7.92 -7.60 4.61
CA GLY A 154 8.51 -6.69 5.57
C GLY A 154 7.59 -6.37 6.75
N ASN A 155 8.05 -5.47 7.61
CA ASN A 155 7.33 -5.03 8.80
C ASN A 155 7.43 -3.51 8.93
N ALA A 156 6.31 -2.82 9.03
CA ALA A 156 6.24 -1.36 9.12
C ALA A 156 6.91 -0.74 10.38
N GLN A 157 7.36 -1.56 11.33
CA GLN A 157 8.15 -1.10 12.48
C GLN A 157 9.61 -0.85 12.14
N LYS A 158 10.11 -1.50 11.10
CA LYS A 158 11.46 -1.29 10.56
C LYS A 158 11.51 -0.04 9.68
N GLU A 159 12.63 0.22 9.05
CA GLU A 159 12.77 1.35 8.15
C GLU A 159 11.83 1.25 6.94
N ALA A 160 11.41 2.39 6.41
CA ALA A 160 10.41 2.46 5.34
C ALA A 160 10.81 1.71 4.05
N CYS A 161 12.10 1.50 3.82
CA CYS A 161 12.62 0.77 2.67
C CYS A 161 12.38 -0.75 2.73
N ASP A 162 12.06 -1.29 3.91
CA ASP A 162 11.88 -2.74 4.10
C ASP A 162 10.44 -3.22 3.78
N LEU A 163 9.51 -2.30 3.47
CA LEU A 163 8.14 -2.66 3.16
C LEU A 163 7.98 -2.90 1.66
N ILE A 164 7.60 -4.14 1.29
CA ILE A 164 7.26 -4.52 -0.08
C ILE A 164 5.76 -4.37 -0.25
N VAL A 165 5.34 -3.38 -1.02
CA VAL A 165 3.94 -3.12 -1.37
C VAL A 165 3.75 -3.45 -2.85
N GLY A 166 2.83 -4.35 -3.16
CA GLY A 166 2.62 -4.86 -4.51
C GLY A 166 3.50 -6.07 -4.85
N HIS A 167 3.29 -6.64 -6.02
CA HIS A 167 4.22 -7.62 -6.59
C HIS A 167 5.51 -6.90 -6.95
N ASP A 168 6.65 -7.61 -6.82
CA ASP A 168 7.94 -7.13 -7.29
C ASP A 168 7.78 -6.58 -8.72
N MET A 169 7.59 -5.27 -8.82
CA MET A 169 7.83 -4.61 -10.08
C MET A 169 9.34 -4.68 -10.24
N ASP A 170 9.81 -5.62 -11.06
CA ASP A 170 11.18 -5.62 -11.54
C ASP A 170 11.52 -4.18 -11.87
N ASN A 171 12.42 -3.57 -11.08
CA ASN A 171 12.90 -2.20 -11.27
C ASN A 171 13.57 -1.99 -12.66
N SER A 172 13.49 -2.99 -13.53
CA SER A 172 14.00 -2.99 -14.89
C SER A 172 13.08 -2.33 -15.92
N ASN A 173 11.82 -1.97 -15.57
CA ASN A 173 10.85 -1.38 -16.51
C ASN A 173 10.36 0.03 -16.11
N ILE A 174 10.99 0.68 -15.14
CA ILE A 174 10.75 2.10 -14.85
C ILE A 174 11.98 2.89 -15.34
N PHE A 175 12.23 2.86 -16.64
CA PHE A 175 13.06 3.82 -17.38
C PHE A 175 12.62 3.86 -18.82
#